data_af4254467b3ffbd5da6f90a2697af0e0
#
_entry.id   af4254467b3ffbd5da6f90a2697af0e0
#
_cell.length_a   1.000
_cell.length_b   1.000
_cell.length_c   1.000
_cell.angle_alpha   90.00
_cell.angle_beta   90.00
_cell.angle_gamma   90.00
#
_symmetry.space_group_name_H-M   'P 1'
#
loop_
_entity.id
_entity.type
_entity.pdbx_description
1 polymer ?
#
loop_
_entity_poly.entity_id
_entity_poly.type
_entity_poly.pdbx_seq_one_letter_code
_entity_poly.pdbx_strand_id
1 'polypeptide(L)' 'MAGPSNKIEISYEQLSTGKFIKTGNDLSISTTDLWGDKETVLLKNYFLTSPDLVTAKGSTLKGNIVNLLAVDSH' A
#
# COMPACT_ATOMS: atom_id res chain seq x y z
N MET A 1 -24.93 -7.06 9.49
CA MET A 1 -24.03 -7.22 8.36
C MET A 1 -22.62 -6.81 8.74
N ALA A 2 -21.70 -7.66 8.44
CA ALA A 2 -20.33 -7.30 8.68
C ALA A 2 -20.00 -6.08 7.85
N GLY A 3 -19.25 -5.19 8.39
CA GLY A 3 -18.75 -4.10 7.61
C GLY A 3 -17.99 -4.63 6.42
N PRO A 4 -17.94 -3.89 5.35
CA PRO A 4 -17.17 -4.32 4.20
C PRO A 4 -15.71 -4.48 4.63
N SER A 5 -15.12 -5.57 4.20
CA SER A 5 -13.69 -5.67 4.36
C SER A 5 -13.09 -4.67 3.41
N ASN A 6 -12.53 -3.65 3.96
CA ASN A 6 -11.85 -2.68 3.12
C ASN A 6 -10.53 -3.28 2.69
N LYS A 7 -10.49 -3.71 1.45
CA LYS A 7 -9.28 -4.27 0.87
C LYS A 7 -8.97 -3.52 -0.41
N ILE A 8 -7.69 -3.27 -0.64
CA ILE A 8 -7.24 -2.62 -1.84
C ILE A 8 -6.32 -3.58 -2.56
N GLU A 9 -6.62 -3.86 -3.82
CA GLU A 9 -5.78 -4.75 -4.61
C GLU A 9 -4.60 -3.99 -5.20
N ILE A 10 -3.40 -4.52 -4.99
CA ILE A 10 -2.18 -3.96 -5.54
C ILE A 10 -1.41 -5.06 -6.24
N SER A 11 -0.38 -4.70 -7.00
CA SER A 11 0.43 -5.70 -7.67
C SER A 11 1.36 -6.37 -6.66
N TYR A 12 1.78 -7.59 -6.99
CA TYR A 12 2.72 -8.31 -6.13
C TYR A 12 4.04 -7.54 -5.98
N GLU A 13 4.47 -6.87 -7.04
CA GLU A 13 5.69 -6.08 -6.98
C GLU A 13 5.54 -4.92 -6.01
N GLN A 14 4.39 -4.27 -6.01
CA GLN A 14 4.13 -3.19 -5.05
C GLN A 14 4.16 -3.72 -3.62
N LEU A 15 3.63 -4.92 -3.40
CA LEU A 15 3.61 -5.51 -2.09
C LEU A 15 5.00 -5.93 -1.63
N SER A 16 5.78 -6.56 -2.50
CA SER A 16 7.05 -7.18 -2.11
C SER A 16 8.24 -6.23 -2.18
N THR A 17 8.26 -5.33 -3.16
CA THR A 17 9.41 -4.44 -3.36
C THR A 17 9.04 -2.97 -3.25
N GLY A 18 7.77 -2.64 -3.10
CA GLY A 18 7.32 -1.28 -3.02
C GLY A 18 7.83 -0.58 -1.78
N LYS A 19 8.11 0.71 -1.93
CA LYS A 19 8.46 1.56 -0.81
C LYS A 19 7.20 2.28 -0.36
N PHE A 20 6.84 2.10 0.90
CA PHE A 20 5.61 2.67 1.45
C PHE A 20 5.95 3.97 2.15
N ILE A 21 5.31 5.05 1.74
CA ILE A 21 5.56 6.37 2.29
C ILE A 21 4.23 6.97 2.73
N LYS A 22 4.17 7.41 3.97
CA LYS A 22 2.99 8.03 4.53
C LYS A 22 3.12 9.55 4.42
N THR A 23 2.15 10.18 3.79
CA THR A 23 2.09 11.64 3.68
C THR A 23 0.73 12.09 4.17
N GLY A 24 0.67 12.60 5.39
CA GLY A 24 -0.61 12.91 6.01
C GLY A 24 -1.43 11.65 6.18
N ASN A 25 -2.60 11.59 5.54
CA ASN A 25 -3.45 10.40 5.55
C ASN A 25 -3.31 9.59 4.27
N ASP A 26 -2.40 9.97 3.37
CA ASP A 26 -2.23 9.31 2.10
C ASP A 26 -1.08 8.33 2.15
N LEU A 27 -1.21 7.26 1.39
CA LEU A 27 -0.14 6.27 1.25
C LEU A 27 0.38 6.28 -0.17
N SER A 28 1.68 6.43 -0.32
CA SER A 28 2.36 6.32 -1.62
C SER A 28 3.12 5.00 -1.65
N ILE A 29 2.95 4.25 -2.73
CA ILE A 29 3.71 3.03 -2.94
C ILE A 29 4.56 3.21 -4.19
N SER A 30 5.86 3.19 -4.01
CA SER A 30 6.82 3.44 -5.09
C SER A 30 7.55 2.17 -5.43
N THR A 31 7.55 1.82 -6.72
CA THR A 31 8.29 0.66 -7.21
C THR A 31 9.21 1.05 -8.33
N THR A 32 10.27 0.27 -8.53
CA THR A 32 11.18 0.45 -9.65
C THR A 32 11.25 -0.85 -10.42
N ASP A 33 11.04 -0.79 -11.73
CA ASP A 33 11.09 -1.99 -12.54
C ASP A 33 12.53 -2.33 -12.95
N LEU A 34 12.67 -3.40 -13.76
CA LEU A 34 13.98 -3.88 -14.17
C LEU A 34 14.73 -2.87 -15.05
N TRP A 35 14.00 -1.97 -15.67
CA TRP A 35 14.61 -0.96 -16.55
C TRP A 35 14.89 0.35 -15.81
N GLY A 36 14.62 0.39 -14.51
CA GLY A 36 14.86 1.59 -13.72
C GLY A 36 13.69 2.57 -13.74
N ASP A 37 12.60 2.23 -14.38
CA ASP A 37 11.43 3.08 -14.39
C ASP A 37 10.72 3.01 -13.05
N LYS A 38 10.38 4.17 -12.53
CA LYS A 38 9.68 4.26 -11.25
C LYS A 38 8.20 4.44 -11.46
N GLU A 39 7.43 3.74 -10.68
CA GLU A 39 5.98 3.87 -10.68
C GLU A 39 5.53 4.17 -9.27
N THR A 40 4.70 5.18 -9.11
CA THR A 40 4.17 5.55 -7.80
C THR A 40 2.66 5.53 -7.84
N VAL A 41 2.07 4.81 -6.90
CA VAL A 41 0.63 4.76 -6.73
C VAL A 41 0.29 5.55 -5.48
N LEU A 42 -0.69 6.45 -5.59
CA LEU A 42 -1.13 7.23 -4.46
C LEU A 42 -2.51 6.76 -4.02
N LEU A 43 -2.59 6.32 -2.76
CA LEU A 43 -3.85 5.89 -2.15
C LEU A 43 -4.30 6.98 -1.20
N LYS A 44 -5.19 7.84 -1.68
CA LYS A 44 -5.65 8.97 -0.90
C LYS A 44 -6.48 8.52 0.29
N ASN A 45 -6.23 9.16 1.44
CA ASN A 45 -6.95 8.90 2.68
C ASN A 45 -6.84 7.45 3.15
N TYR A 46 -5.77 6.77 2.71
CA TYR A 46 -5.58 5.37 3.08
C TYR A 46 -5.57 5.17 4.60
N PHE A 47 -4.88 6.05 5.31
CA PHE A 47 -4.69 5.87 6.76
C PHE A 47 -5.90 6.25 7.59
N LEU A 48 -6.96 6.72 6.97
CA LEU A 48 -8.21 6.94 7.71
C LEU A 48 -8.85 5.62 8.14
N THR A 49 -8.72 4.59 7.33
CA THR A 49 -9.28 3.28 7.61
C THR A 49 -8.25 2.17 7.62
N SER A 50 -7.08 2.41 7.06
CA SER A 50 -5.97 1.43 6.97
C SER A 50 -6.43 0.08 6.47
N PRO A 51 -7.00 0.02 5.25
CA PRO A 51 -7.47 -1.27 4.72
C PRO A 51 -6.30 -2.20 4.40
N ASP A 52 -6.60 -3.48 4.34
CA ASP A 52 -5.58 -4.47 3.98
C ASP A 52 -5.23 -4.35 2.51
N LEU A 53 -3.97 -4.58 2.19
CA LEU A 53 -3.52 -4.60 0.80
C LEU A 53 -3.42 -6.06 0.37
N VAL A 54 -4.03 -6.38 -0.78
CA VAL A 54 -4.06 -7.75 -1.27
C VAL A 54 -3.55 -7.80 -2.70
N THR A 55 -3.08 -8.98 -3.11
CA THR A 55 -2.66 -9.20 -4.48
C THR A 55 -3.52 -10.28 -5.12
N ALA A 56 -3.50 -10.32 -6.45
CA ALA A 56 -4.24 -11.32 -7.18
C ALA A 56 -3.76 -12.75 -6.87
N LYS A 57 -2.55 -12.88 -6.33
CA LYS A 57 -2.00 -14.18 -5.95
C LYS A 57 -2.44 -14.63 -4.57
N GLY A 58 -3.22 -13.82 -3.87
CA GLY A 58 -3.72 -14.18 -2.56
C GLY A 58 -2.87 -13.69 -1.39
N SER A 59 -1.82 -12.96 -1.66
CA SER A 59 -1.02 -12.37 -0.58
C SER A 59 -1.78 -11.21 0.06
N THR A 60 -1.65 -11.08 1.37
CA THR A 60 -2.33 -10.00 2.09
C THR A 60 -1.34 -9.30 3.02
N LEU A 61 -1.35 -7.98 2.97
CA LEU A 61 -0.59 -7.16 3.90
C LEU A 61 -1.59 -6.41 4.75
N LYS A 62 -1.61 -6.72 6.03
CA LYS A 62 -2.57 -6.13 6.96
C LYS A 62 -2.33 -4.65 7.14
N GLY A 63 -3.43 -3.90 7.34
CA GLY A 63 -3.35 -2.44 7.48
C GLY A 63 -2.45 -2.00 8.62
N ASN A 64 -2.46 -2.71 9.76
CA ASN A 64 -1.60 -2.35 10.87
C ASN A 64 -0.12 -2.58 10.53
N ILE A 65 0.18 -3.55 9.68
CA ILE A 65 1.55 -3.76 9.23
C ILE A 65 1.97 -2.65 8.28
N VAL A 66 1.05 -2.21 7.41
CA VAL A 66 1.33 -1.08 6.52
C VAL A 66 1.69 0.16 7.33
N ASN A 67 0.98 0.39 8.44
CA ASN A 67 1.29 1.52 9.32
C ASN A 67 2.69 1.44 9.89
N LEU A 68 3.19 0.22 10.13
CA LEU A 68 4.54 0.03 10.66
C LEU A 68 5.59 0.19 9.57
N LEU A 69 5.27 -0.21 8.34
CA LEU A 69 6.23 -0.16 7.23
C LEU A 69 6.32 1.22 6.61
N ALA A 70 5.23 1.97 6.64
CA ALA A 70 5.19 3.26 5.98
C ALA A 70 6.09 4.26 6.71
N VAL A 71 6.92 4.95 5.92
CA VAL A 71 7.81 5.97 6.45
C VAL A 71 7.10 7.31 6.35
N ASP A 72 7.08 8.05 7.46
CA ASP A 72 6.51 9.38 7.47
C ASP A 72 7.34 10.31 6.59
N SER A 73 6.66 10.98 5.69
CA SER A 73 7.29 11.99 4.84
C SER A 73 6.70 13.34 5.20
N HIS A 74 7.54 14.28 5.54
CA HIS A 74 7.12 15.67 5.73
C HIS A 74 8.21 16.65 5.39
#